data_ca6c329eb47fe0838c17874b90d85dec
#
_entry.id   ca6c329eb47fe0838c17874b90d85dec
#
_cell.length_a   1.000
_cell.length_b   1.000
_cell.length_c   1.000
_cell.angle_alpha   90.00
_cell.angle_beta   90.00
_cell.angle_gamma   90.00
#
_symmetry.space_group_name_H-M   'P 1'
#
loop_
_entity.id
_entity.type
_entity.pdbx_description
1 polymer ?
#
loop_
_entity_poly.entity_id
_entity_poly.type
_entity_poly.pdbx_seq_one_letter_code
_entity_poly.pdbx_strand_id
1 'polypeptide(L)'
;MNDVLYTLCRYSVSIVGSQYPVPAHLLTKPLNLTINQVRYRLRKLKQLGLAESCCEIYRDEYSCFPCHGWRLTDKAEETEEYRKAWEEERELCKKCFDMDIGEPK
;
A
#
# COMPACT_ATOMS: atom_id res chain seq x y z
N MET A 1 11.35 -11.42 -2.83
CA MET A 1 10.18 -10.60 -2.52
C MET A 1 10.42 -9.17 -2.99
N ASN A 2 9.43 -8.52 -3.58
CA ASN A 2 9.53 -7.15 -4.05
C ASN A 2 9.19 -6.19 -2.89
N ASP A 3 10.19 -5.46 -2.39
CA ASP A 3 10.02 -4.61 -1.21
C ASP A 3 9.05 -3.45 -1.43
N VAL A 4 9.03 -2.87 -2.62
CA VAL A 4 8.10 -1.78 -2.94
C VAL A 4 6.68 -2.32 -2.97
N LEU A 5 6.46 -3.46 -3.62
CA LEU A 5 5.15 -4.10 -3.66
C LEU A 5 4.69 -4.49 -2.25
N TYR A 6 5.57 -5.09 -1.46
CA TYR A 6 5.25 -5.46 -0.09
C TYR A 6 4.83 -4.24 0.75
N THR A 7 5.58 -3.14 0.63
CA THR A 7 5.28 -1.92 1.37
C THR A 7 3.93 -1.33 0.95
N LEU A 8 3.61 -1.32 -0.35
CA LEU A 8 2.29 -0.92 -0.81
C LEU A 8 1.20 -1.82 -0.25
N CYS A 9 1.45 -3.13 -0.17
CA CYS A 9 0.50 -4.07 0.41
C CYS A 9 0.27 -3.76 1.89
N ARG A 10 1.31 -3.45 2.64
CA ARG A 10 1.17 -3.06 4.05
C ARG A 10 0.28 -1.83 4.22
N TYR A 11 0.45 -0.82 3.38
CA TYR A 11 -0.43 0.35 3.42
C TYR A 11 -1.87 -0.01 3.05
N SER A 12 -2.05 -0.89 2.07
CA SER A 12 -3.38 -1.27 1.59
C SER A 12 -4.18 -2.09 2.59
N VAL A 13 -3.53 -3.01 3.32
CA VAL A 13 -4.22 -3.89 4.26
C VAL A 13 -4.37 -3.31 5.67
N SER A 14 -3.67 -2.22 5.96
CA SER A 14 -3.68 -1.63 7.30
C SER A 14 -5.07 -1.09 7.65
N ILE A 15 -5.59 -1.52 8.80
CA ILE A 15 -6.90 -1.05 9.28
C ILE A 15 -6.84 0.36 9.87
N VAL A 16 -5.65 0.81 10.24
CA VAL A 16 -5.43 2.16 10.78
C VAL A 16 -4.74 3.07 9.78
N GLY A 17 -4.39 2.54 8.62
CA GLY A 17 -3.70 3.28 7.58
C GLY A 17 -4.64 4.09 6.72
N SER A 18 -4.04 4.88 5.84
CA SER A 18 -4.77 5.69 4.88
C SER A 18 -5.37 4.82 3.78
N GLN A 19 -6.61 5.10 3.43
CA GLN A 19 -7.25 4.51 2.24
C GLN A 19 -6.94 5.31 0.98
N TYR A 20 -6.12 6.35 1.10
CA TYR A 20 -5.72 7.19 -0.03
C TYR A 20 -4.67 6.51 -0.89
N PRO A 21 -4.52 6.97 -2.15
CA PRO A 21 -3.34 6.57 -2.92
C PRO A 21 -2.07 6.91 -2.16
N VAL A 22 -1.09 6.01 -2.19
CA VAL A 22 0.16 6.19 -1.46
C VAL A 22 1.12 7.01 -2.33
N PRO A 23 1.50 8.22 -1.90
CA PRO A 23 2.49 9.01 -2.64
C PRO A 23 3.85 8.33 -2.66
N ALA A 24 4.56 8.44 -3.78
CA ALA A 24 5.86 7.79 -3.93
C ALA A 24 6.86 8.21 -2.84
N HIS A 25 6.82 9.47 -2.41
CA HIS A 25 7.76 9.97 -1.42
C HIS A 25 7.61 9.30 -0.04
N LEU A 26 6.42 8.77 0.28
CA LEU A 26 6.23 8.04 1.54
C LEU A 26 6.95 6.70 1.58
N LEU A 27 7.34 6.18 0.41
CA LEU A 27 8.03 4.90 0.32
C LEU A 27 9.55 5.03 0.44
N THR A 28 10.09 6.26 0.41
CA THR A 28 11.54 6.47 0.44
C THR A 28 12.15 6.09 1.79
N LYS A 29 11.55 6.51 2.90
CA LYS A 29 12.09 6.25 4.23
C LYS A 29 12.04 4.77 4.63
N PRO A 30 10.87 4.10 4.58
CA PRO A 30 10.82 2.70 4.99
C PRO A 30 11.69 1.77 4.16
N LEU A 31 11.95 2.13 2.89
CA LEU A 31 12.76 1.32 1.99
C LEU A 31 14.20 1.78 1.86
N ASN A 32 14.52 2.93 2.44
CA ASN A 32 15.85 3.55 2.33
C ASN A 32 16.28 3.71 0.85
N LEU A 33 15.36 4.20 0.03
CA LEU A 33 15.57 4.44 -1.40
C LEU A 33 15.40 5.91 -1.73
N THR A 34 16.03 6.34 -2.83
CA THR A 34 15.79 7.69 -3.35
C THR A 34 14.42 7.73 -4.04
N ILE A 35 13.88 8.94 -4.22
CA ILE A 35 12.60 9.11 -4.90
C ILE A 35 12.65 8.57 -6.34
N ASN A 36 13.76 8.73 -7.03
CA ASN A 36 13.91 8.22 -8.40
C ASN A 36 13.91 6.70 -8.44
N GLN A 37 14.56 6.07 -7.45
CA GLN A 37 14.55 4.60 -7.33
C GLN A 37 13.14 4.08 -7.04
N VAL A 38 12.42 4.73 -6.14
CA VAL A 38 11.04 4.38 -5.83
C VAL A 38 10.15 4.50 -7.08
N ARG A 39 10.23 5.62 -7.78
CA ARG A 39 9.45 5.85 -9.01
C ARG A 39 9.75 4.83 -10.08
N TYR A 40 11.01 4.44 -10.23
CA TYR A 40 11.39 3.42 -11.20
C TYR A 40 10.74 2.08 -10.87
N ARG A 41 10.80 1.67 -9.60
CA ARG A 41 10.22 0.39 -9.15
C ARG A 41 8.70 0.40 -9.25
N LEU A 42 8.05 1.52 -8.94
CA LEU A 42 6.61 1.65 -9.10
C LEU A 42 6.17 1.52 -10.56
N ARG A 43 6.93 2.11 -11.49
CA ARG A 43 6.66 1.96 -12.92
C ARG A 43 6.80 0.52 -13.38
N LYS A 44 7.75 -0.22 -12.82
CA LYS A 44 7.89 -1.66 -13.09
C LYS A 44 6.68 -2.44 -12.61
N LEU A 45 6.18 -2.12 -11.42
CA LEU A 45 4.96 -2.75 -10.91
C LEU A 45 3.76 -2.43 -11.79
N LYS A 46 3.67 -1.22 -12.29
CA LYS A 46 2.61 -0.84 -13.24
C LYS A 46 2.67 -1.66 -14.51
N GLN A 47 3.88 -1.88 -15.06
CA GLN A 47 4.07 -2.72 -16.25
C GLN A 47 3.62 -4.17 -16.00
N LEU A 48 3.80 -4.66 -14.80
CA LEU A 48 3.37 -6.01 -14.40
C LEU A 48 1.88 -6.08 -14.07
N GLY A 49 1.18 -4.95 -14.06
CA GLY A 49 -0.24 -4.91 -13.74
C GLY A 49 -0.55 -5.03 -12.24
N LEU A 50 0.45 -4.83 -11.37
CA LEU A 50 0.28 -5.00 -9.92
C LEU A 50 -0.02 -3.68 -9.19
N ALA A 51 0.33 -2.55 -9.78
CA ALA A 51 0.07 -1.24 -9.21
C ALA A 51 -0.40 -0.27 -10.28
N GLU A 52 -1.11 0.75 -9.86
CA GLU A 52 -1.56 1.82 -10.75
C GLU A 52 -1.41 3.16 -10.09
N SER A 53 -1.13 4.19 -10.88
CA SER A 53 -1.15 5.56 -10.39
C SER A 53 -2.56 6.09 -10.44
N CYS A 54 -2.93 6.90 -9.45
CA CYS A 54 -4.27 7.47 -9.39
C CYS A 54 -4.25 8.84 -8.74
N CYS A 55 -5.34 9.57 -8.98
CA CYS A 55 -5.59 10.85 -8.35
C CYS A 55 -7.02 10.83 -7.86
N GLU A 56 -7.20 11.01 -6.56
CA GLU A 56 -8.52 11.07 -5.94
C GLU A 56 -8.67 12.38 -5.20
N ILE A 57 -9.90 12.86 -5.07
CA ILE A 57 -10.17 14.03 -4.29
C ILE A 57 -10.54 13.60 -2.87
N TYR A 58 -9.71 14.00 -1.92
CA TYR A 58 -9.97 13.78 -0.52
C TYR A 58 -10.80 14.92 0.05
N ARG A 59 -11.84 14.58 0.79
CA ARG A 59 -12.71 15.56 1.45
C ARG A 59 -12.89 15.19 2.90
N ASP A 60 -12.73 16.18 3.76
CA ASP A 60 -13.12 16.09 5.16
C ASP A 60 -13.93 17.34 5.54
N GLU A 61 -14.21 17.52 6.83
CA GLU A 61 -15.03 18.64 7.31
C GLU A 61 -14.40 20.01 7.03
N TYR A 62 -13.09 20.06 6.85
CA TYR A 62 -12.33 21.31 6.80
C TYR A 62 -11.61 21.54 5.48
N SER A 63 -11.41 20.50 4.68
CA SER A 63 -10.59 20.63 3.49
C SER A 63 -11.01 19.70 2.36
N CYS A 64 -10.62 20.09 1.16
CA CYS A 64 -10.80 19.30 -0.05
C CYS A 64 -9.54 19.49 -0.87
N PHE A 65 -8.82 18.40 -1.17
CA PHE A 65 -7.58 18.49 -1.93
C PHE A 65 -7.37 17.23 -2.78
N PRO A 66 -6.69 17.36 -3.93
CA PRO A 66 -6.35 16.19 -4.74
C PRO A 66 -5.26 15.38 -4.05
N CYS A 67 -5.40 14.06 -4.08
CA CYS A 67 -4.42 13.13 -3.55
C CYS A 67 -3.88 12.29 -4.69
N HIS A 68 -2.61 12.48 -5.03
CA HIS A 68 -1.92 11.73 -6.09
C HIS A 68 -1.07 10.64 -5.46
N GLY A 69 -1.10 9.46 -6.04
CA GLY A 69 -0.28 8.39 -5.52
C GLY A 69 -0.48 7.09 -6.27
N TRP A 70 -0.13 6.01 -5.61
CA TRP A 70 -0.14 4.66 -6.14
C TRP A 70 -1.03 3.77 -5.30
N ARG A 71 -1.72 2.86 -5.94
CA ARG A 71 -2.51 1.84 -5.26
C ARG A 71 -2.34 0.50 -5.95
N LEU A 72 -2.69 -0.57 -5.25
CA LEU A 72 -2.63 -1.91 -5.79
C LEU A 72 -3.81 -2.16 -6.74
N THR A 73 -3.57 -3.02 -7.72
CA THR A 73 -4.62 -3.59 -8.57
C THR A 73 -5.14 -4.87 -7.94
N ASP A 74 -6.26 -5.38 -8.44
CA ASP A 74 -6.81 -6.67 -7.98
C ASP A 74 -5.81 -7.82 -8.17
N LYS A 75 -4.99 -7.76 -9.23
CA LYS A 75 -3.98 -8.76 -9.50
C LYS A 75 -2.94 -8.85 -8.39
N ALA A 76 -2.63 -7.75 -7.72
CA ALA A 76 -1.67 -7.72 -6.62
C ALA A 76 -2.12 -8.56 -5.43
N GLU A 77 -3.42 -8.76 -5.24
CA GLU A 77 -3.97 -9.57 -4.14
C GLU A 77 -3.60 -11.05 -4.27
N GLU A 78 -3.16 -11.49 -5.45
CA GLU A 78 -2.75 -12.86 -5.70
C GLU A 78 -1.26 -13.11 -5.41
N THR A 79 -0.51 -12.07 -5.04
CA THR A 79 0.93 -12.17 -4.79
C THR A 79 1.25 -12.65 -3.38
N GLU A 80 2.47 -13.20 -3.21
CA GLU A 80 2.97 -13.58 -1.88
C GLU A 80 3.14 -12.35 -0.97
N GLU A 81 3.56 -11.24 -1.55
CA GLU A 81 3.73 -9.99 -0.82
C GLU A 81 2.43 -9.55 -0.17
N TYR A 82 1.32 -9.65 -0.88
CA TYR A 82 0.00 -9.31 -0.35
C TYR A 82 -0.40 -10.26 0.77
N ARG A 83 -0.21 -11.56 0.58
CA ARG A 83 -0.53 -12.57 1.59
C ARG A 83 0.28 -12.34 2.87
N LYS A 84 1.58 -12.11 2.74
CA LYS A 84 2.45 -11.85 3.89
C LYS A 84 2.03 -10.57 4.62
N ALA A 85 1.72 -9.52 3.88
CA ALA A 85 1.25 -8.26 4.46
C ALA A 85 -0.04 -8.46 5.25
N TRP A 86 -0.97 -9.22 4.70
CA TRP A 86 -2.23 -9.54 5.37
C TRP A 86 -2.01 -10.31 6.66
N GLU A 87 -1.16 -11.34 6.63
CA GLU A 87 -0.88 -12.16 7.80
C GLU A 87 -0.23 -11.33 8.91
N GLU A 88 0.70 -10.45 8.57
CA GLU A 88 1.33 -9.55 9.54
C GLU A 88 0.32 -8.58 10.14
N GLU A 89 -0.57 -8.02 9.35
CA GLU A 89 -1.62 -7.15 9.85
C GLU A 89 -2.59 -7.91 10.75
N ARG A 90 -2.95 -9.13 10.36
CA ARG A 90 -3.81 -9.99 11.18
C ARG A 90 -3.20 -10.26 12.55
N GLU A 91 -1.90 -10.59 12.60
CA GLU A 91 -1.21 -10.80 13.87
C GLU A 91 -1.17 -9.52 14.71
N LEU A 92 -0.89 -8.39 14.07
CA LEU A 92 -0.84 -7.10 14.76
C LEU A 92 -2.20 -6.75 15.35
N CYS A 93 -3.28 -6.98 14.62
CA CYS A 93 -4.63 -6.72 15.10
C CYS A 93 -4.98 -7.60 16.30
N LYS A 94 -4.60 -8.87 16.27
CA LYS A 94 -4.82 -9.78 17.40
C LYS A 94 -4.04 -9.34 18.64
N LYS A 95 -2.80 -8.92 18.42
CA LYS A 95 -1.90 -8.56 19.53
C LYS A 95 -2.27 -7.22 20.15
N CYS A 96 -2.60 -6.21 19.34
CA CYS A 96 -2.80 -4.84 19.80
C CYS A 96 -4.26 -4.50 20.07
N PHE A 97 -5.19 -5.13 19.35
CA PHE A 97 -6.62 -4.79 19.40
C PHE A 97 -7.51 -5.98 19.74
N ASP A 98 -6.93 -7.15 19.96
CA ASP A 98 -7.66 -8.41 20.22
C ASP A 98 -8.73 -8.65 19.15
N MET A 99 -8.38 -8.41 17.88
CA MET A 99 -9.28 -8.47 16.75
C MET A 99 -8.71 -9.36 15.65
N ASP A 100 -9.54 -10.20 15.04
CA ASP A 100 -9.15 -11.05 13.93
C ASP A 100 -9.78 -10.53 12.63
N ILE A 101 -8.95 -10.13 11.66
CA ILE A 101 -9.43 -9.65 10.37
C ILE A 101 -9.68 -10.77 9.35
N GLY A 102 -9.46 -12.02 9.75
CA GLY A 102 -9.73 -13.18 8.91
C GLY A 102 -8.60 -13.57 7.98
N GLU A 103 -8.90 -14.47 7.06
CA GLU A 103 -7.95 -14.96 6.08
C GLU A 103 -7.77 -13.97 4.93
N PRO A 104 -6.62 -13.97 4.23
CA PRO A 104 -6.44 -13.14 3.04
C PRO A 104 -7.38 -13.59 1.93
N LYS A 105 -7.83 -12.62 1.15
CA LYS A 105 -8.74 -12.89 0.03
C LYS A 105 -8.06 -13.67 -1.08
#